data_0ae84d6a1a6035a93fde82cf7dc16485
#
_entry.id   0ae84d6a1a6035a93fde82cf7dc16485
#
_cell.length_a   1.000
_cell.length_b   1.000
_cell.length_c   1.000
_cell.angle_alpha   90.00
_cell.angle_beta   90.00
_cell.angle_gamma   90.00
#
_symmetry.space_group_name_H-M   'P 1'
#
loop_
_entity.id
_entity.type
_entity.pdbx_description
1 polymer ?
#
loop_
_entity_poly.entity_id
_entity_poly.type
_entity_poly.pdbx_seq_one_letter_code
_entity_poly.pdbx_strand_id
1 'polypeptide(L)'
;MAPRCWRWWPWSSWTRTRLPPSRSIQNFGQHFSTQEQTPQICVVGSGPAGFYTAQHLLKHHSRAHVDIYEKQLVPFRLVRVWLALTTPRSRMLLNTFTQTARSDRCAFYGNVEVGRDVTVQELRVYRLTAVVLSYGAEDHQALDIPGEELPGVFSARAFVGWYNGLPENRELAPDLSCDTAVILGQGNVALDVARILLTPPDHLEKTDITEAALGALRQSRVKTVWIVGRRGPLQVAFTIKELREMIQLPGTRPMLDPADFLGLQDRIREAARPRKRLMELLLRTATEKPGVEEAARRASASRAWGLRFFRSPQQVLRLPDGRARRSAWQSPELEGIGEAHPGSAHWGCGGPPCGLVLSSIGYKSRPIDPSVPFDPKLGVVPNMEGRVVDVPGLYCSGWVKRGPTGVITTTMTDSFLTGQILLQDLKAGHLPSGPRPGSAFIKALLDSRGVWPVSFSDWEKLDAEEVSRGQASGKPREKLLDPQEMLRLLGH
;
A
#
# COMPACT_ATOMS: atom_id res chain seq x y z
N MET A 1 -8.61 -41.43 51.33
CA MET A 1 -9.44 -42.63 51.14
C MET A 1 -9.23 -43.12 49.72
N ALA A 2 -8.69 -44.29 49.62
CA ALA A 2 -8.25 -45.00 48.41
C ALA A 2 -9.40 -45.84 47.82
N PRO A 3 -9.19 -46.73 46.92
CA PRO A 3 -9.42 -46.68 45.47
C PRO A 3 -10.37 -47.86 45.05
N ARG A 4 -10.68 -47.99 43.78
CA ARG A 4 -11.16 -49.27 43.17
C ARG A 4 -11.29 -49.06 41.64
N CYS A 5 -11.05 -49.97 40.74
CA CYS A 5 -10.52 -51.30 40.57
C CYS A 5 -10.75 -51.65 39.12
N TRP A 6 -9.76 -52.26 38.57
CA TRP A 6 -9.68 -52.92 37.26
C TRP A 6 -10.81 -53.95 37.01
N ARG A 7 -11.20 -54.10 35.72
CA ARG A 7 -11.68 -55.37 35.18
C ARG A 7 -11.19 -55.63 33.78
N TRP A 8 -10.45 -56.69 33.64
CA TRP A 8 -10.05 -57.38 32.43
C TRP A 8 -11.21 -58.22 31.90
N TRP A 9 -11.36 -58.40 30.58
CA TRP A 9 -12.06 -59.52 29.97
C TRP A 9 -11.31 -60.02 28.70
N PRO A 10 -11.48 -61.33 28.29
CA PRO A 10 -10.36 -62.11 27.76
C PRO A 10 -10.43 -62.37 26.25
N TRP A 11 -9.31 -62.83 25.76
CA TRP A 11 -9.09 -63.31 24.40
C TRP A 11 -9.99 -64.53 24.06
N SER A 12 -10.61 -64.55 22.84
CA SER A 12 -11.13 -65.71 22.17
C SER A 12 -10.50 -65.88 20.79
N SER A 13 -9.96 -67.05 20.63
CA SER A 13 -9.32 -67.69 19.45
C SER A 13 -10.12 -67.57 18.16
N TRP A 14 -9.46 -67.19 17.03
CA TRP A 14 -9.94 -67.53 15.70
C TRP A 14 -8.87 -68.26 14.89
N THR A 15 -9.32 -69.34 14.31
CA THR A 15 -8.66 -70.40 13.58
C THR A 15 -7.99 -69.93 12.29
N ARG A 16 -6.81 -70.52 12.04
CA ARG A 16 -6.05 -70.40 10.78
C ARG A 16 -6.79 -71.10 9.64
N THR A 17 -7.17 -70.36 8.62
CA THR A 17 -7.47 -70.87 7.29
C THR A 17 -6.26 -70.66 6.37
N ARG A 18 -5.76 -71.74 5.78
CA ARG A 18 -4.61 -71.77 4.83
C ARG A 18 -5.05 -71.11 3.52
N LEU A 19 -4.27 -70.14 3.02
CA LEU A 19 -4.34 -69.59 1.67
C LEU A 19 -3.46 -70.47 0.71
N PRO A 20 -3.85 -70.61 -0.56
CA PRO A 20 -3.14 -71.36 -1.56
C PRO A 20 -1.88 -70.62 -2.08
N PRO A 21 -0.92 -71.29 -2.74
CA PRO A 21 0.40 -70.77 -3.05
C PRO A 21 0.32 -69.67 -4.12
N SER A 22 1.09 -68.60 -3.88
CA SER A 22 1.30 -67.44 -4.73
C SER A 22 1.82 -67.78 -6.12
N ARG A 23 1.09 -67.38 -7.15
CA ARG A 23 1.66 -67.24 -8.50
C ARG A 23 2.63 -66.05 -8.49
N SER A 24 3.80 -66.27 -9.07
CA SER A 24 4.86 -65.31 -9.32
C SER A 24 4.30 -64.05 -10.02
N ILE A 25 4.30 -62.93 -9.30
CA ILE A 25 4.11 -61.62 -9.89
C ILE A 25 5.43 -61.21 -10.49
N GLN A 26 5.49 -61.21 -11.81
CA GLN A 26 6.57 -60.59 -12.57
C GLN A 26 6.68 -59.13 -12.18
N ASN A 27 7.86 -58.68 -11.78
CA ASN A 27 8.25 -57.29 -11.56
C ASN A 27 8.05 -56.48 -12.84
N PHE A 28 6.91 -55.86 -12.99
CA PHE A 28 6.80 -54.70 -13.84
C PHE A 28 7.47 -53.55 -13.09
N GLY A 29 8.74 -53.34 -13.36
CA GLY A 29 9.42 -52.10 -13.05
C GLY A 29 8.73 -50.94 -13.76
N GLN A 30 7.76 -50.35 -13.11
CA GLN A 30 7.25 -49.04 -13.52
C GLN A 30 8.41 -48.04 -13.28
N HIS A 31 9.09 -47.70 -14.35
CA HIS A 31 9.79 -46.43 -14.43
C HIS A 31 8.76 -45.32 -14.23
N PHE A 32 8.55 -44.94 -12.97
CA PHE A 32 8.00 -43.62 -12.69
C PHE A 32 9.06 -42.63 -13.16
N SER A 33 8.96 -42.17 -14.38
CA SER A 33 9.59 -40.92 -14.74
C SER A 33 9.05 -39.89 -13.74
N THR A 34 9.92 -39.39 -12.92
CA THR A 34 9.66 -38.19 -12.12
C THR A 34 9.46 -37.06 -13.12
N GLN A 35 8.26 -36.95 -13.68
CA GLN A 35 7.85 -35.70 -14.34
C GLN A 35 7.97 -34.63 -13.27
N GLU A 36 9.08 -33.89 -13.33
CA GLU A 36 9.28 -32.73 -12.46
C GLU A 36 8.08 -31.82 -12.63
N GLN A 37 7.25 -31.81 -11.61
CA GLN A 37 5.98 -31.05 -11.62
C GLN A 37 6.29 -29.56 -11.80
N THR A 38 5.57 -28.95 -12.71
CA THR A 38 5.63 -27.49 -12.95
C THR A 38 5.19 -26.75 -11.67
N PRO A 39 6.09 -25.97 -11.04
CA PRO A 39 5.71 -25.23 -9.84
C PRO A 39 4.62 -24.22 -10.13
N GLN A 40 3.53 -24.30 -9.36
CA GLN A 40 2.42 -23.36 -9.41
C GLN A 40 2.49 -22.46 -8.17
N ILE A 41 2.66 -21.17 -8.36
CA ILE A 41 2.85 -20.22 -7.27
C ILE A 41 1.72 -19.19 -7.32
N CYS A 42 1.06 -18.99 -6.18
CA CYS A 42 0.05 -17.95 -6.02
C CYS A 42 0.66 -16.69 -5.40
N VAL A 43 0.32 -15.56 -5.93
CA VAL A 43 0.66 -14.25 -5.36
C VAL A 43 -0.64 -13.52 -5.03
N VAL A 44 -0.82 -13.17 -3.78
CA VAL A 44 -2.00 -12.45 -3.29
C VAL A 44 -1.69 -10.96 -3.22
N GLY A 45 -2.31 -10.19 -4.09
CA GLY A 45 -2.12 -8.76 -4.27
C GLY A 45 -1.26 -8.40 -5.49
N SER A 46 -1.80 -7.55 -6.35
CA SER A 46 -1.20 -7.10 -7.62
C SER A 46 -0.46 -5.76 -7.52
N GLY A 47 -0.06 -5.37 -6.31
CA GLY A 47 0.79 -4.20 -6.09
C GLY A 47 2.26 -4.45 -6.49
N PRO A 48 3.16 -3.47 -6.25
CA PRO A 48 4.58 -3.61 -6.56
C PRO A 48 5.23 -4.87 -5.98
N ALA A 49 4.89 -5.24 -4.74
CA ALA A 49 5.46 -6.44 -4.12
C ALA A 49 5.08 -7.71 -4.87
N GLY A 50 3.81 -7.84 -5.26
CA GLY A 50 3.33 -8.99 -6.03
C GLY A 50 4.01 -9.10 -7.38
N PHE A 51 4.01 -8.02 -8.16
CA PHE A 51 4.63 -8.04 -9.49
C PHE A 51 6.15 -8.24 -9.47
N TYR A 52 6.88 -7.64 -8.52
CA TYR A 52 8.31 -7.90 -8.39
C TYR A 52 8.61 -9.34 -7.98
N THR A 53 7.82 -9.92 -7.08
CA THR A 53 7.95 -11.33 -6.71
C THR A 53 7.68 -12.22 -7.93
N ALA A 54 6.58 -11.99 -8.66
CA ALA A 54 6.25 -12.73 -9.88
C ALA A 54 7.35 -12.60 -10.94
N GLN A 55 7.84 -11.39 -11.21
CA GLN A 55 8.94 -11.14 -12.14
C GLN A 55 10.21 -11.94 -11.77
N HIS A 56 10.57 -11.94 -10.49
CA HIS A 56 11.75 -12.68 -10.02
C HIS A 56 11.58 -14.17 -10.25
N LEU A 57 10.44 -14.75 -9.89
CA LEU A 57 10.13 -16.16 -10.03
C LEU A 57 10.17 -16.61 -11.51
N LEU A 58 9.49 -15.86 -12.38
CA LEU A 58 9.42 -16.13 -13.83
C LEU A 58 10.79 -16.04 -14.51
N LYS A 59 11.63 -15.09 -14.05
CA LYS A 59 12.98 -14.88 -14.60
C LYS A 59 13.96 -15.99 -14.19
N HIS A 60 13.87 -16.50 -12.96
CA HIS A 60 14.87 -17.41 -12.40
C HIS A 60 14.41 -18.87 -12.36
N HIS A 61 13.20 -19.16 -12.82
CA HIS A 61 12.71 -20.54 -12.94
C HIS A 61 11.90 -20.69 -14.24
N SER A 62 12.45 -21.44 -15.21
CA SER A 62 11.91 -21.53 -16.59
C SER A 62 10.53 -22.17 -16.68
N ARG A 63 10.14 -23.03 -15.72
CA ARG A 63 8.86 -23.77 -15.72
C ARG A 63 7.86 -23.27 -14.68
N ALA A 64 8.23 -22.33 -13.80
CA ALA A 64 7.29 -21.81 -12.81
C ALA A 64 6.14 -21.05 -13.48
N HIS A 65 4.92 -21.29 -13.00
CA HIS A 65 3.73 -20.51 -13.30
C HIS A 65 3.31 -19.70 -12.08
N VAL A 66 2.89 -18.48 -12.33
CA VAL A 66 2.49 -17.54 -11.27
C VAL A 66 1.08 -17.06 -11.52
N ASP A 67 0.22 -17.18 -10.52
CA ASP A 67 -1.14 -16.68 -10.53
C ASP A 67 -1.27 -15.53 -9.52
N ILE A 68 -1.63 -14.36 -10.00
CA ILE A 68 -1.80 -13.15 -9.19
C ILE A 68 -3.28 -12.93 -8.94
N TYR A 69 -3.69 -12.96 -7.66
CA TYR A 69 -5.06 -12.65 -7.23
C TYR A 69 -5.14 -11.24 -6.68
N GLU A 70 -6.13 -10.50 -7.12
CA GLU A 70 -6.37 -9.11 -6.72
C GLU A 70 -7.86 -8.87 -6.45
N LYS A 71 -8.19 -8.25 -5.34
CA LYS A 71 -9.57 -7.94 -4.99
C LYS A 71 -10.20 -6.85 -5.86
N GLN A 72 -9.38 -5.96 -6.41
CA GLN A 72 -9.86 -4.95 -7.36
C GLN A 72 -9.97 -5.54 -8.76
N LEU A 73 -10.85 -4.97 -9.59
CA LEU A 73 -10.95 -5.36 -10.99
C LEU A 73 -9.69 -5.02 -11.79
N VAL A 74 -8.92 -4.05 -11.31
CA VAL A 74 -7.76 -3.50 -12.01
C VAL A 74 -6.45 -3.80 -11.29
N PRO A 75 -5.36 -4.17 -12.00
CA PRO A 75 -4.04 -4.41 -11.43
C PRO A 75 -3.28 -3.13 -11.07
N PHE A 76 -2.09 -3.29 -10.49
CA PHE A 76 -1.09 -2.23 -10.25
C PHE A 76 -1.47 -1.20 -9.19
N ARG A 77 -2.43 -1.48 -8.35
CA ARG A 77 -3.09 -0.58 -7.40
C ARG A 77 -2.24 0.60 -6.92
N LEU A 78 -1.12 0.37 -6.25
CA LEU A 78 -0.26 1.43 -5.73
C LEU A 78 0.32 2.30 -6.86
N VAL A 79 0.77 1.69 -7.95
CA VAL A 79 1.41 2.42 -9.05
C VAL A 79 0.38 3.22 -9.84
N ARG A 80 -0.84 2.67 -9.99
CA ARG A 80 -1.92 3.32 -10.72
C ARG A 80 -2.59 4.44 -9.92
N VAL A 81 -2.65 4.32 -8.59
CA VAL A 81 -3.45 5.18 -7.72
C VAL A 81 -2.60 6.09 -6.83
N TRP A 82 -1.37 5.71 -6.49
CA TRP A 82 -0.59 6.41 -5.46
C TRP A 82 0.68 7.08 -5.98
N LEU A 83 1.19 6.66 -7.11
CA LEU A 83 2.30 7.35 -7.78
C LEU A 83 1.77 8.43 -8.71
N ALA A 84 0.75 9.09 -8.23
CA ALA A 84 0.00 10.16 -8.83
C ALA A 84 0.64 10.77 -10.07
N LEU A 85 -0.24 10.89 -11.05
CA LEU A 85 -0.20 11.97 -12.00
C LEU A 85 1.07 12.00 -12.83
N THR A 86 1.28 10.93 -13.63
CA THR A 86 2.15 11.00 -14.83
C THR A 86 3.61 11.38 -14.61
N THR A 87 4.30 10.73 -13.66
CA THR A 87 5.75 10.82 -13.68
C THR A 87 6.34 9.79 -14.68
N PRO A 88 7.44 10.10 -15.41
CA PRO A 88 8.11 9.14 -16.29
C PRO A 88 8.45 7.81 -15.60
N ARG A 89 8.70 7.86 -14.30
CA ARG A 89 9.03 6.69 -13.48
C ARG A 89 7.84 5.76 -13.28
N SER A 90 6.62 6.30 -13.12
CA SER A 90 5.40 5.49 -13.01
C SER A 90 5.14 4.73 -14.31
N ARG A 91 5.34 5.35 -15.47
CA ARG A 91 5.21 4.69 -16.78
C ARG A 91 6.17 3.53 -16.95
N MET A 92 7.44 3.71 -16.54
CA MET A 92 8.45 2.63 -16.59
C MET A 92 8.06 1.43 -15.72
N LEU A 93 7.52 1.67 -14.53
CA LEU A 93 7.04 0.60 -13.64
C LEU A 93 5.85 -0.13 -14.23
N LEU A 94 4.86 0.60 -14.74
CA LEU A 94 3.70 0.03 -15.41
C LEU A 94 4.11 -0.85 -16.59
N ASN A 95 5.03 -0.40 -17.43
CA ASN A 95 5.54 -1.19 -18.55
C ASN A 95 6.18 -2.49 -18.08
N THR A 96 7.00 -2.44 -17.02
CA THR A 96 7.65 -3.63 -16.46
C THR A 96 6.63 -4.63 -15.93
N PHE A 97 5.61 -4.16 -15.22
CA PHE A 97 4.58 -5.02 -14.65
C PHE A 97 3.65 -5.57 -15.73
N THR A 98 3.31 -4.76 -16.73
CA THR A 98 2.56 -5.20 -17.92
C THR A 98 3.28 -6.32 -18.66
N GLN A 99 4.59 -6.21 -18.88
CA GLN A 99 5.39 -7.28 -19.49
C GLN A 99 5.36 -8.56 -18.67
N THR A 100 5.42 -8.44 -17.33
CA THR A 100 5.32 -9.59 -16.43
C THR A 100 3.95 -10.26 -16.53
N ALA A 101 2.87 -9.46 -16.52
CA ALA A 101 1.49 -9.96 -16.59
C ALA A 101 1.15 -10.61 -17.96
N ARG A 102 1.77 -10.14 -19.04
CA ARG A 102 1.61 -10.69 -20.41
C ARG A 102 2.39 -11.98 -20.66
N SER A 103 3.20 -12.43 -19.69
CA SER A 103 3.91 -13.71 -19.84
C SER A 103 2.93 -14.87 -19.87
N ASP A 104 3.12 -15.83 -20.79
CA ASP A 104 2.32 -17.07 -20.88
C ASP A 104 2.33 -17.90 -19.58
N ARG A 105 3.30 -17.62 -18.70
CA ARG A 105 3.45 -18.27 -17.40
C ARG A 105 2.94 -17.41 -16.24
N CYS A 106 2.23 -16.31 -16.52
CA CYS A 106 1.61 -15.44 -15.54
C CYS A 106 0.12 -15.30 -15.82
N ALA A 107 -0.72 -15.57 -14.84
CA ALA A 107 -2.15 -15.32 -14.94
C ALA A 107 -2.57 -14.29 -13.88
N PHE A 108 -3.45 -13.37 -14.28
CA PHE A 108 -4.04 -12.37 -13.39
C PHE A 108 -5.53 -12.69 -13.18
N TYR A 109 -5.96 -12.60 -11.94
CA TYR A 109 -7.34 -12.81 -11.50
C TYR A 109 -7.77 -11.62 -10.64
N GLY A 110 -8.24 -10.56 -11.29
CA GLY A 110 -8.89 -9.41 -10.64
C GLY A 110 -10.29 -9.76 -10.15
N ASN A 111 -10.88 -8.91 -9.30
CA ASN A 111 -12.19 -9.13 -8.69
C ASN A 111 -12.27 -10.41 -7.82
N VAL A 112 -11.15 -10.83 -7.24
CA VAL A 112 -11.08 -12.01 -6.36
C VAL A 112 -10.48 -11.61 -5.03
N GLU A 113 -11.27 -11.56 -3.98
CA GLU A 113 -10.82 -11.25 -2.62
C GLU A 113 -10.42 -12.52 -1.88
N VAL A 114 -9.11 -12.73 -1.75
CA VAL A 114 -8.58 -13.83 -0.93
C VAL A 114 -8.88 -13.58 0.53
N GLY A 115 -9.40 -14.61 1.21
CA GLY A 115 -9.94 -14.53 2.57
C GLY A 115 -11.46 -14.40 2.63
N ARG A 116 -12.11 -14.03 1.50
CA ARG A 116 -13.58 -13.98 1.35
C ARG A 116 -14.06 -14.92 0.24
N ASP A 117 -13.62 -14.67 -0.99
CA ASP A 117 -14.09 -15.42 -2.16
C ASP A 117 -13.35 -16.76 -2.31
N VAL A 118 -12.10 -16.80 -1.91
CA VAL A 118 -11.27 -18.00 -1.78
C VAL A 118 -10.36 -17.85 -0.56
N THR A 119 -10.27 -18.86 0.29
CA THR A 119 -9.42 -18.84 1.47
C THR A 119 -7.96 -19.17 1.13
N VAL A 120 -7.02 -18.72 1.98
CA VAL A 120 -5.61 -19.10 1.85
C VAL A 120 -5.43 -20.60 1.99
N GLN A 121 -6.23 -21.25 2.84
CA GLN A 121 -6.22 -22.70 3.00
C GLN A 121 -6.64 -23.41 1.71
N GLU A 122 -7.71 -22.99 1.05
CA GLU A 122 -8.14 -23.53 -0.25
C GLU A 122 -7.05 -23.37 -1.31
N LEU A 123 -6.45 -22.19 -1.41
CA LEU A 123 -5.33 -21.97 -2.31
C LEU A 123 -4.18 -22.96 -2.05
N ARG A 124 -3.82 -23.24 -0.79
CA ARG A 124 -2.76 -24.15 -0.42
C ARG A 124 -3.12 -25.62 -0.67
N VAL A 125 -4.34 -26.03 -0.38
CA VAL A 125 -4.78 -27.43 -0.53
C VAL A 125 -4.96 -27.81 -1.99
N TYR A 126 -5.62 -26.95 -2.76
CA TYR A 126 -6.07 -27.33 -4.09
C TYR A 126 -5.06 -27.05 -5.21
N ARG A 127 -4.11 -26.14 -5.00
CA ARG A 127 -3.35 -25.70 -6.14
C ARG A 127 -1.83 -25.72 -6.03
N LEU A 128 -1.21 -25.42 -4.86
CA LEU A 128 -0.02 -24.65 -5.01
C LEU A 128 1.21 -25.26 -4.36
N THR A 129 2.31 -25.10 -5.07
CA THR A 129 3.64 -25.29 -4.53
C THR A 129 3.90 -24.27 -3.41
N ALA A 130 3.45 -23.01 -3.60
CA ALA A 130 3.59 -21.94 -2.62
C ALA A 130 2.54 -20.83 -2.80
N VAL A 131 2.23 -20.12 -1.70
CA VAL A 131 1.43 -18.90 -1.68
C VAL A 131 2.28 -17.76 -1.14
N VAL A 132 2.29 -16.61 -1.82
CA VAL A 132 3.01 -15.39 -1.41
C VAL A 132 2.01 -14.28 -1.11
N LEU A 133 1.95 -13.87 0.13
CA LEU A 133 1.10 -12.76 0.57
C LEU A 133 1.78 -11.42 0.26
N SER A 134 1.20 -10.62 -0.62
CA SER A 134 1.74 -9.34 -1.11
C SER A 134 0.69 -8.22 -1.14
N TYR A 135 -0.39 -8.37 -0.37
CA TYR A 135 -1.56 -7.48 -0.39
C TYR A 135 -1.31 -6.10 0.24
N GLY A 136 -0.14 -5.89 0.84
CA GLY A 136 0.29 -4.58 1.32
C GLY A 136 -0.37 -4.15 2.64
N ALA A 137 -0.66 -2.84 2.76
CA ALA A 137 -1.29 -2.23 3.93
C ALA A 137 -2.51 -1.44 3.47
N GLU A 138 -3.69 -1.98 3.72
CA GLU A 138 -4.95 -1.46 3.20
C GLU A 138 -5.66 -0.49 4.12
N ASP A 139 -5.24 -0.43 5.36
CA ASP A 139 -5.84 0.43 6.36
C ASP A 139 -4.91 1.59 6.72
N HIS A 140 -5.42 2.57 7.43
CA HIS A 140 -4.66 3.69 7.95
C HIS A 140 -4.56 3.60 9.47
N GLN A 141 -3.54 4.23 10.02
CA GLN A 141 -3.42 4.40 11.46
C GLN A 141 -4.46 5.42 11.93
N ALA A 142 -5.21 5.07 12.97
CA ALA A 142 -6.10 6.00 13.64
C ALA A 142 -5.30 7.03 14.45
N LEU A 143 -5.85 8.22 14.61
CA LEU A 143 -5.28 9.24 15.50
C LEU A 143 -5.58 8.92 16.96
N ASP A 144 -6.69 8.21 17.20
CA ASP A 144 -7.21 7.85 18.54
C ASP A 144 -7.39 9.10 19.43
N ILE A 145 -7.89 10.19 18.86
CA ILE A 145 -8.17 11.45 19.56
C ILE A 145 -9.64 11.86 19.41
N PRO A 146 -10.21 12.57 20.39
CA PRO A 146 -11.57 13.09 20.29
C PRO A 146 -11.75 13.96 19.06
N GLY A 147 -12.83 13.75 18.32
CA GLY A 147 -13.19 14.50 17.12
C GLY A 147 -12.54 13.98 15.83
N GLU A 148 -11.86 12.84 15.86
CA GLU A 148 -11.35 12.19 14.64
C GLU A 148 -12.48 11.80 13.67
N GLU A 149 -13.65 11.48 14.22
CA GLU A 149 -14.87 11.09 13.50
C GLU A 149 -15.67 12.27 12.92
N LEU A 150 -15.29 13.50 13.22
CA LEU A 150 -16.03 14.68 12.77
C LEU A 150 -16.05 14.81 11.23
N PRO A 151 -17.16 15.24 10.64
CA PRO A 151 -17.24 15.52 9.20
C PRO A 151 -16.13 16.46 8.76
N GLY A 152 -15.37 16.15 7.67
CA GLY A 152 -14.22 16.88 7.13
C GLY A 152 -12.91 16.54 7.80
N VAL A 153 -12.88 15.51 8.65
CA VAL A 153 -11.68 14.79 9.02
C VAL A 153 -11.64 13.53 8.18
N PHE A 154 -10.58 13.34 7.40
CA PHE A 154 -10.42 12.19 6.53
C PHE A 154 -9.02 11.59 6.69
N SER A 155 -8.87 10.32 6.40
CA SER A 155 -7.54 9.78 6.19
C SER A 155 -6.98 10.31 4.86
N ALA A 156 -5.68 10.62 4.83
CA ALA A 156 -5.00 10.98 3.58
C ALA A 156 -5.13 9.86 2.54
N ARG A 157 -5.25 8.60 2.99
CA ARG A 157 -5.51 7.46 2.13
C ARG A 157 -6.85 7.61 1.38
N ALA A 158 -7.93 7.89 2.07
CA ALA A 158 -9.24 8.08 1.43
C ALA A 158 -9.22 9.28 0.47
N PHE A 159 -8.58 10.38 0.87
CA PHE A 159 -8.45 11.57 0.02
C PHE A 159 -7.63 11.28 -1.25
N VAL A 160 -6.52 10.55 -1.13
CA VAL A 160 -5.72 10.10 -2.28
C VAL A 160 -6.52 9.16 -3.17
N GLY A 161 -7.27 8.22 -2.58
CA GLY A 161 -8.17 7.34 -3.31
C GLY A 161 -9.25 8.11 -4.10
N TRP A 162 -9.81 9.15 -3.51
CA TRP A 162 -10.81 10.00 -4.14
C TRP A 162 -10.28 10.68 -5.41
N TYR A 163 -9.18 11.44 -5.35
CA TYR A 163 -8.71 12.14 -6.55
C TYR A 163 -8.07 11.21 -7.59
N ASN A 164 -7.68 10.01 -7.19
CA ASN A 164 -7.15 8.99 -8.10
C ASN A 164 -8.19 7.97 -8.60
N GLY A 165 -9.46 8.10 -8.22
CA GLY A 165 -10.54 7.27 -8.74
C GLY A 165 -10.56 5.85 -8.20
N LEU A 166 -10.28 5.66 -6.89
CA LEU A 166 -10.59 4.39 -6.25
C LEU A 166 -12.11 4.26 -6.07
N PRO A 167 -12.72 3.16 -6.53
CA PRO A 167 -14.16 2.96 -6.42
C PRO A 167 -14.69 3.12 -4.99
N GLU A 168 -13.95 2.64 -4.00
CA GLU A 168 -14.30 2.73 -2.58
C GLU A 168 -14.33 4.17 -2.02
N ASN A 169 -13.76 5.13 -2.73
CA ASN A 169 -13.68 6.53 -2.32
C ASN A 169 -14.44 7.50 -3.24
N ARG A 170 -15.22 6.98 -4.20
CA ARG A 170 -15.95 7.82 -5.17
C ARG A 170 -16.97 8.76 -4.53
N GLU A 171 -17.56 8.36 -3.40
CA GLU A 171 -18.56 9.14 -2.68
C GLU A 171 -17.94 10.16 -1.70
N LEU A 172 -16.60 10.26 -1.63
CA LEU A 172 -15.94 11.21 -0.77
C LEU A 172 -16.19 12.64 -1.28
N ALA A 173 -16.75 13.48 -0.43
CA ALA A 173 -17.05 14.87 -0.73
C ALA A 173 -16.30 15.80 0.26
N PRO A 174 -15.01 16.07 0.05
CA PRO A 174 -14.26 16.96 0.93
C PRO A 174 -14.76 18.40 0.80
N ASP A 175 -15.04 19.05 1.93
CA ASP A 175 -15.35 20.47 1.96
C ASP A 175 -14.08 21.29 1.76
N LEU A 176 -13.93 21.90 0.58
CA LEU A 176 -12.81 22.75 0.19
C LEU A 176 -13.15 24.25 0.25
N SER A 177 -14.23 24.63 0.93
CA SER A 177 -14.70 26.02 1.01
C SER A 177 -13.89 26.89 1.98
N CYS A 178 -13.14 26.29 2.90
CA CYS A 178 -12.25 27.00 3.80
C CYS A 178 -10.90 27.29 3.14
N ASP A 179 -10.25 28.37 3.59
CA ASP A 179 -8.95 28.80 3.06
C ASP A 179 -7.75 27.99 3.61
N THR A 180 -7.96 27.24 4.69
CA THR A 180 -6.89 26.51 5.38
C THR A 180 -7.22 25.01 5.51
N ALA A 181 -6.25 24.18 5.14
CA ALA A 181 -6.27 22.75 5.38
C ALA A 181 -5.09 22.35 6.28
N VAL A 182 -5.29 21.31 7.09
CA VAL A 182 -4.28 20.75 7.98
C VAL A 182 -4.04 19.28 7.65
N ILE A 183 -2.78 18.90 7.49
CA ILE A 183 -2.36 17.52 7.25
C ILE A 183 -1.53 17.05 8.44
N LEU A 184 -1.97 16.01 9.11
CA LEU A 184 -1.33 15.41 10.26
C LEU A 184 -0.38 14.30 9.81
N GLY A 185 0.92 14.55 9.89
CA GLY A 185 1.97 13.62 9.44
C GLY A 185 2.97 14.29 8.50
N GLN A 186 4.20 13.76 8.45
CA GLN A 186 5.34 14.34 7.73
C GLN A 186 5.98 13.29 6.80
N GLY A 187 5.14 12.57 6.05
CA GLY A 187 5.55 11.59 5.04
C GLY A 187 5.38 12.10 3.61
N ASN A 188 5.77 11.28 2.62
CA ASN A 188 5.59 11.59 1.20
C ASN A 188 4.12 11.87 0.86
N VAL A 189 3.20 11.09 1.41
CA VAL A 189 1.75 11.26 1.17
C VAL A 189 1.25 12.62 1.66
N ALA A 190 1.78 13.11 2.78
CA ALA A 190 1.42 14.44 3.29
C ALA A 190 1.82 15.55 2.31
N LEU A 191 3.02 15.46 1.70
CA LEU A 191 3.46 16.41 0.67
C LEU A 191 2.66 16.25 -0.63
N ASP A 192 2.34 15.02 -1.02
CA ASP A 192 1.50 14.77 -2.22
C ASP A 192 0.10 15.40 -2.07
N VAL A 193 -0.55 15.18 -0.93
CA VAL A 193 -1.86 15.76 -0.64
C VAL A 193 -1.80 17.30 -0.61
N ALA A 194 -0.77 17.87 0.04
CA ALA A 194 -0.56 19.31 0.05
C ALA A 194 -0.38 19.86 -1.37
N ARG A 195 0.38 19.16 -2.21
CA ARG A 195 0.58 19.50 -3.61
C ARG A 195 -0.71 19.49 -4.41
N ILE A 196 -1.54 18.45 -4.28
CA ILE A 196 -2.85 18.39 -4.96
C ILE A 196 -3.76 19.55 -4.55
N LEU A 197 -3.84 19.86 -3.26
CA LEU A 197 -4.67 20.97 -2.76
C LEU A 197 -4.20 22.35 -3.26
N LEU A 198 -2.90 22.51 -3.54
CA LEU A 198 -2.29 23.78 -3.89
C LEU A 198 -1.91 23.93 -5.36
N THR A 199 -1.95 22.86 -6.16
CA THR A 199 -1.67 22.93 -7.60
C THR A 199 -2.80 23.65 -8.33
N PRO A 200 -2.52 24.57 -9.25
CA PRO A 200 -3.54 25.17 -10.11
C PRO A 200 -4.30 24.09 -10.88
N PRO A 201 -5.65 24.16 -10.95
CA PRO A 201 -6.48 23.17 -11.64
C PRO A 201 -6.07 22.90 -13.09
N ASP A 202 -5.65 23.92 -13.83
CA ASP A 202 -5.19 23.81 -15.23
C ASP A 202 -3.94 22.92 -15.39
N HIS A 203 -3.15 22.77 -14.33
CA HIS A 203 -2.02 21.82 -14.31
C HIS A 203 -2.49 20.41 -13.99
N LEU A 204 -3.48 20.25 -13.11
CA LEU A 204 -4.06 18.96 -12.74
C LEU A 204 -4.88 18.36 -13.89
N GLU A 205 -5.56 19.19 -14.68
CA GLU A 205 -6.35 18.78 -15.84
C GLU A 205 -5.55 17.98 -16.86
N LYS A 206 -4.25 18.24 -16.98
CA LYS A 206 -3.32 17.51 -17.87
C LYS A 206 -2.88 16.14 -17.33
N THR A 207 -3.42 15.73 -16.22
CA THR A 207 -3.09 14.49 -15.52
C THR A 207 -4.24 13.50 -15.60
N ASP A 208 -4.12 12.34 -14.98
CA ASP A 208 -5.18 11.33 -14.88
C ASP A 208 -6.05 11.48 -13.62
N ILE A 209 -6.10 12.69 -13.04
CA ILE A 209 -7.04 13.04 -11.96
C ILE A 209 -8.48 12.85 -12.43
N THR A 210 -9.35 12.35 -11.58
CA THR A 210 -10.77 12.17 -11.94
C THR A 210 -11.47 13.50 -12.16
N GLU A 211 -12.43 13.56 -13.08
CA GLU A 211 -13.16 14.78 -13.37
C GLU A 211 -13.95 15.29 -12.15
N ALA A 212 -14.51 14.39 -11.36
CA ALA A 212 -15.20 14.74 -10.13
C ALA A 212 -14.28 15.48 -9.12
N ALA A 213 -13.04 14.97 -8.93
CA ALA A 213 -12.07 15.61 -8.06
C ALA A 213 -11.56 16.94 -8.64
N LEU A 214 -11.32 16.99 -9.94
CA LEU A 214 -10.91 18.22 -10.63
C LEU A 214 -11.98 19.31 -10.52
N GLY A 215 -13.24 18.96 -10.70
CA GLY A 215 -14.39 19.88 -10.53
C GLY A 215 -14.46 20.46 -9.11
N ALA A 216 -14.26 19.62 -8.08
CA ALA A 216 -14.20 20.08 -6.69
C ALA A 216 -12.99 20.99 -6.43
N LEU A 217 -11.82 20.64 -6.97
CA LEU A 217 -10.59 21.45 -6.82
C LEU A 217 -10.66 22.78 -7.56
N ARG A 218 -11.39 22.89 -8.67
CA ARG A 218 -11.67 24.16 -9.35
C ARG A 218 -12.45 25.14 -8.47
N GLN A 219 -13.30 24.62 -7.59
CA GLN A 219 -14.09 25.41 -6.63
C GLN A 219 -13.38 25.60 -5.27
N SER A 220 -12.19 25.01 -5.11
CA SER A 220 -11.45 25.07 -3.86
C SER A 220 -11.03 26.51 -3.49
N ARG A 221 -11.28 26.88 -2.24
CA ARG A 221 -10.80 28.12 -1.62
C ARG A 221 -9.54 27.93 -0.79
N VAL A 222 -8.98 26.70 -0.74
CA VAL A 222 -7.78 26.40 0.05
C VAL A 222 -6.59 27.18 -0.47
N LYS A 223 -6.06 28.06 0.38
CA LYS A 223 -4.88 28.90 0.12
C LYS A 223 -3.68 28.50 0.96
N THR A 224 -3.93 27.94 2.14
CA THR A 224 -2.88 27.59 3.11
C THR A 224 -2.99 26.13 3.50
N VAL A 225 -1.89 25.39 3.43
CA VAL A 225 -1.81 24.01 3.89
C VAL A 225 -0.72 23.89 4.96
N TRP A 226 -1.11 23.48 6.15
CA TRP A 226 -0.19 23.18 7.24
C TRP A 226 0.06 21.68 7.33
N ILE A 227 1.32 21.29 7.26
CA ILE A 227 1.78 19.91 7.46
C ILE A 227 2.38 19.81 8.85
N VAL A 228 1.76 19.05 9.71
CA VAL A 228 2.03 19.04 11.14
C VAL A 228 2.54 17.68 11.59
N GLY A 229 3.60 17.66 12.37
CA GLY A 229 4.15 16.41 12.89
C GLY A 229 4.69 16.52 14.31
N ARG A 230 4.56 15.41 15.04
CA ARG A 230 5.05 15.31 16.42
C ARG A 230 6.58 15.26 16.52
N ARG A 231 7.26 14.93 15.44
CA ARG A 231 8.72 14.81 15.37
C ARG A 231 9.34 16.09 14.81
N GLY A 232 10.64 16.26 15.06
CA GLY A 232 11.40 17.40 14.56
C GLY A 232 11.87 17.25 13.12
N PRO A 233 12.58 18.27 12.58
CA PRO A 233 13.06 18.30 11.20
C PRO A 233 13.93 17.09 10.85
N LEU A 234 14.77 16.61 11.76
CA LEU A 234 15.67 15.47 11.51
C LEU A 234 14.95 14.14 11.32
N GLN A 235 13.66 14.03 11.71
CA GLN A 235 12.89 12.79 11.66
C GLN A 235 11.77 12.80 10.58
N VAL A 236 11.74 13.79 9.69
CA VAL A 236 10.76 13.80 8.60
C VAL A 236 10.88 12.53 7.75
N ALA A 237 9.76 12.03 7.24
CA ALA A 237 9.71 10.77 6.50
C ALA A 237 9.56 10.95 4.98
N PHE A 238 9.43 12.19 4.51
CA PHE A 238 9.41 12.48 3.07
C PHE A 238 10.80 12.46 2.45
N THR A 239 10.86 12.31 1.13
CA THR A 239 12.10 12.29 0.37
C THR A 239 12.48 13.69 -0.11
N ILE A 240 13.76 13.87 -0.45
CA ILE A 240 14.26 15.14 -1.01
C ILE A 240 13.58 15.48 -2.35
N LYS A 241 13.14 14.47 -3.10
CA LYS A 241 12.44 14.67 -4.38
C LYS A 241 11.10 15.35 -4.14
N GLU A 242 10.29 14.80 -3.25
CA GLU A 242 8.96 15.35 -2.91
C GLU A 242 9.07 16.77 -2.33
N LEU A 243 10.09 17.01 -1.48
CA LEU A 243 10.34 18.35 -0.94
C LEU A 243 10.69 19.35 -2.04
N ARG A 244 11.53 18.97 -3.03
CA ARG A 244 11.88 19.85 -4.16
C ARG A 244 10.66 20.21 -5.00
N GLU A 245 9.82 19.22 -5.32
CA GLU A 245 8.59 19.45 -6.06
C GLU A 245 7.68 20.41 -5.31
N MET A 246 7.59 20.28 -3.99
CA MET A 246 6.79 21.16 -3.14
C MET A 246 7.35 22.60 -3.09
N ILE A 247 8.67 22.76 -2.97
CA ILE A 247 9.34 24.08 -3.00
C ILE A 247 9.14 24.79 -4.35
N GLN A 248 9.14 24.01 -5.43
CA GLN A 248 9.01 24.53 -6.80
C GLN A 248 7.57 24.67 -7.29
N LEU A 249 6.59 24.34 -6.46
CA LEU A 249 5.18 24.36 -6.84
C LEU A 249 4.76 25.79 -7.27
N PRO A 250 4.23 25.97 -8.50
CA PRO A 250 3.86 27.30 -9.01
C PRO A 250 2.79 27.98 -8.15
N GLY A 251 2.90 29.30 -7.98
CA GLY A 251 1.93 30.10 -7.24
C GLY A 251 1.93 29.88 -5.74
N THR A 252 2.94 29.16 -5.19
CA THR A 252 3.05 28.87 -3.77
C THR A 252 4.32 29.40 -3.14
N ARG A 253 4.27 29.64 -1.82
CA ARG A 253 5.45 29.98 -1.01
C ARG A 253 5.55 29.06 0.21
N PRO A 254 6.78 28.65 0.61
CA PRO A 254 7.00 27.93 1.85
C PRO A 254 6.89 28.87 3.07
N MET A 255 6.34 28.35 4.16
CA MET A 255 6.28 29.00 5.48
C MET A 255 6.96 28.06 6.49
N LEU A 256 8.26 28.22 6.64
CA LEU A 256 9.10 27.46 7.56
C LEU A 256 9.60 28.42 8.66
N ASP A 257 9.58 27.97 9.89
CA ASP A 257 10.12 28.73 11.02
C ASP A 257 11.64 28.45 11.18
N PRO A 258 12.52 29.44 11.02
CA PRO A 258 13.94 29.27 11.25
C PRO A 258 14.28 28.75 12.65
N ALA A 259 13.45 29.04 13.65
CA ALA A 259 13.66 28.59 15.04
C ALA A 259 13.63 27.07 15.17
N ASP A 260 12.87 26.36 14.32
CA ASP A 260 12.81 24.90 14.31
C ASP A 260 14.15 24.23 13.92
N PHE A 261 15.10 25.01 13.41
CA PHE A 261 16.41 24.54 12.90
C PHE A 261 17.60 25.00 13.73
N LEU A 262 17.37 25.73 14.81
CA LEU A 262 18.43 26.18 15.69
C LEU A 262 19.22 24.99 16.30
N GLY A 263 20.54 25.06 16.27
CA GLY A 263 21.41 24.03 16.84
C GLY A 263 21.49 22.71 16.05
N LEU A 264 20.87 22.62 14.85
CA LEU A 264 20.86 21.38 14.09
C LEU A 264 22.03 21.22 13.10
N GLN A 265 22.87 22.25 12.91
CA GLN A 265 23.90 22.28 11.89
C GLN A 265 24.92 21.12 12.00
N ASP A 266 25.38 20.82 13.21
CA ASP A 266 26.37 19.75 13.45
C ASP A 266 25.73 18.38 13.21
N ARG A 267 24.54 18.16 13.72
CA ARG A 267 23.78 16.92 13.50
C ARG A 267 23.46 16.68 12.01
N ILE A 268 23.24 17.75 11.24
CA ILE A 268 23.05 17.67 9.79
C ILE A 268 24.35 17.27 9.10
N ARG A 269 25.50 17.80 9.53
CA ARG A 269 26.82 17.45 8.98
C ARG A 269 27.17 15.98 9.19
N GLU A 270 26.80 15.40 10.30
CA GLU A 270 27.07 14.01 10.68
C GLU A 270 26.07 13.01 10.05
N ALA A 271 24.94 13.48 9.56
CA ALA A 271 23.90 12.63 9.02
C ALA A 271 24.37 11.88 7.76
N ALA A 272 23.83 10.65 7.56
CA ALA A 272 24.06 9.87 6.34
C ALA A 272 23.65 10.66 5.09
N ARG A 273 24.39 10.50 3.99
CA ARG A 273 24.33 11.34 2.78
C ARG A 273 22.93 11.62 2.23
N PRO A 274 21.98 10.66 2.11
CA PRO A 274 20.62 10.97 1.65
C PRO A 274 19.88 11.91 2.62
N ARG A 275 20.00 11.66 3.92
CA ARG A 275 19.35 12.46 4.97
C ARG A 275 20.01 13.86 5.05
N LYS A 276 21.33 13.93 4.99
CA LYS A 276 22.08 15.18 4.99
C LYS A 276 21.57 16.13 3.91
N ARG A 277 21.50 15.69 2.65
CA ARG A 277 21.03 16.52 1.52
C ARG A 277 19.60 17.02 1.70
N LEU A 278 18.72 16.17 2.26
CA LEU A 278 17.34 16.56 2.55
C LEU A 278 17.30 17.67 3.61
N MET A 279 18.08 17.51 4.68
CA MET A 279 18.12 18.46 5.80
C MET A 279 18.78 19.77 5.38
N GLU A 280 19.86 19.74 4.58
CA GLU A 280 20.49 20.94 4.02
C GLU A 280 19.49 21.73 3.16
N LEU A 281 18.71 21.06 2.30
CA LEU A 281 17.69 21.71 1.51
C LEU A 281 16.62 22.36 2.39
N LEU A 282 16.13 21.64 3.40
CA LEU A 282 15.10 22.12 4.29
C LEU A 282 15.59 23.33 5.13
N LEU A 283 16.78 23.22 5.73
CA LEU A 283 17.44 24.31 6.47
C LEU A 283 17.59 25.54 5.59
N ARG A 284 18.18 25.37 4.40
CA ARG A 284 18.36 26.47 3.44
C ARG A 284 17.04 27.15 3.08
N THR A 285 16.00 26.38 2.82
CA THR A 285 14.67 26.92 2.49
C THR A 285 14.08 27.75 3.63
N ALA A 286 14.38 27.39 4.88
CA ALA A 286 13.89 28.07 6.08
C ALA A 286 14.72 29.32 6.44
N THR A 287 16.04 29.34 6.22
CA THR A 287 16.94 30.34 6.79
C THR A 287 17.60 31.26 5.77
N GLU A 288 17.78 30.80 4.52
CA GLU A 288 18.45 31.63 3.51
C GLU A 288 17.45 32.59 2.84
N LYS A 289 17.94 33.77 2.53
CA LYS A 289 17.21 34.72 1.69
C LYS A 289 17.10 34.14 0.27
N PRO A 290 15.91 34.09 -0.32
CA PRO A 290 15.75 33.61 -1.69
C PRO A 290 16.47 34.52 -2.67
N GLY A 291 17.00 33.94 -3.77
CA GLY A 291 17.53 34.71 -4.89
C GLY A 291 16.42 35.58 -5.54
N VAL A 292 16.79 36.53 -6.38
CA VAL A 292 15.89 37.55 -6.93
C VAL A 292 14.67 36.94 -7.62
N GLU A 293 14.84 35.94 -8.46
CA GLU A 293 13.73 35.27 -9.17
C GLU A 293 12.82 34.51 -8.22
N GLU A 294 13.40 33.81 -7.24
CA GLU A 294 12.62 33.09 -6.25
C GLU A 294 11.89 34.04 -5.30
N ALA A 295 12.52 35.15 -4.93
CA ALA A 295 11.89 36.19 -4.12
C ALA A 295 10.67 36.79 -4.84
N ALA A 296 10.78 37.11 -6.12
CA ALA A 296 9.69 37.60 -6.96
C ALA A 296 8.56 36.56 -7.06
N ARG A 297 8.90 35.27 -7.29
CA ARG A 297 7.94 34.17 -7.33
C ARG A 297 7.21 34.00 -6.00
N ARG A 298 7.93 34.08 -4.87
CA ARG A 298 7.33 33.97 -3.52
C ARG A 298 6.45 35.17 -3.20
N ALA A 299 6.81 36.38 -3.65
CA ALA A 299 6.04 37.59 -3.44
C ALA A 299 4.71 37.59 -4.21
N SER A 300 4.70 37.04 -5.43
CA SER A 300 3.50 36.90 -6.26
C SER A 300 2.63 35.71 -5.89
N ALA A 301 3.07 34.84 -4.96
CA ALA A 301 2.36 33.64 -4.59
C ALA A 301 1.08 33.94 -3.79
N SER A 302 -0.06 33.48 -4.29
CA SER A 302 -1.37 33.60 -3.63
C SER A 302 -1.67 32.47 -2.65
N ARG A 303 -0.86 31.40 -2.68
CA ARG A 303 -1.01 30.19 -1.84
C ARG A 303 0.25 29.93 -1.04
N ALA A 304 0.11 29.20 0.07
CA ALA A 304 1.23 28.92 0.95
C ALA A 304 1.15 27.50 1.54
N TRP A 305 2.28 26.95 1.86
CA TRP A 305 2.38 25.70 2.64
C TRP A 305 3.43 25.86 3.73
N GLY A 306 3.21 25.19 4.86
CA GLY A 306 4.16 25.24 5.96
C GLY A 306 4.31 23.92 6.68
N LEU A 307 5.47 23.74 7.31
CA LEU A 307 5.74 22.64 8.22
C LEU A 307 5.65 23.13 9.65
N ARG A 308 5.06 22.34 10.51
CA ARG A 308 5.04 22.56 11.97
C ARG A 308 5.58 21.30 12.62
N PHE A 309 6.69 21.46 13.32
CA PHE A 309 7.37 20.40 14.04
C PHE A 309 6.97 20.38 15.50
N PHE A 310 7.25 19.28 16.20
CA PHE A 310 7.00 19.13 17.63
C PHE A 310 5.56 19.51 18.03
N ARG A 311 4.58 19.08 17.23
CA ARG A 311 3.15 19.31 17.51
C ARG A 311 2.40 17.99 17.40
N SER A 312 1.74 17.60 18.48
CA SER A 312 0.87 16.43 18.54
C SER A 312 -0.59 16.88 18.66
N PRO A 313 -1.50 16.41 17.79
CA PRO A 313 -2.91 16.72 17.92
C PRO A 313 -3.45 16.05 19.20
N GLN A 314 -4.25 16.79 19.98
CA GLN A 314 -4.94 16.28 21.17
C GLN A 314 -6.41 16.01 20.89
N GLN A 315 -7.01 16.83 20.09
CA GLN A 315 -8.42 16.73 19.69
C GLN A 315 -8.70 17.57 18.46
N VAL A 316 -9.76 17.25 17.75
CA VAL A 316 -10.34 18.09 16.72
C VAL A 316 -11.63 18.69 17.26
N LEU A 317 -11.72 20.04 17.25
CA LEU A 317 -12.85 20.77 17.78
C LEU A 317 -13.76 21.27 16.65
N ARG A 318 -15.05 21.16 16.85
CA ARG A 318 -16.06 21.81 16.00
C ARG A 318 -16.22 23.26 16.42
N LEU A 319 -16.16 24.19 15.48
CA LEU A 319 -16.47 25.60 15.76
C LEU A 319 -17.99 25.83 15.85
N PRO A 320 -18.44 26.88 16.55
CA PRO A 320 -19.87 27.17 16.76
C PRO A 320 -20.66 27.33 15.47
N ASP A 321 -20.04 27.82 14.39
CA ASP A 321 -20.67 27.98 13.06
C ASP A 321 -20.90 26.65 12.31
N GLY A 322 -20.43 25.54 12.89
CA GLY A 322 -20.58 24.20 12.36
C GLY A 322 -19.71 23.87 11.15
N ARG A 323 -18.98 24.82 10.56
CA ARG A 323 -18.25 24.69 9.30
C ARG A 323 -16.74 24.58 9.48
N ALA A 324 -16.17 25.40 10.36
CA ALA A 324 -14.74 25.41 10.58
C ALA A 324 -14.35 24.52 11.75
N ARG A 325 -13.15 23.96 11.72
CA ARG A 325 -12.59 23.12 12.78
C ARG A 325 -11.32 23.76 13.28
N ARG A 326 -11.02 23.50 14.52
CA ARG A 326 -9.78 23.90 15.13
C ARG A 326 -9.11 22.67 15.72
N SER A 327 -7.89 22.39 15.32
CA SER A 327 -7.11 21.33 15.96
C SER A 327 -6.42 21.91 17.21
N ALA A 328 -6.64 21.30 18.35
CA ALA A 328 -5.88 21.63 19.54
C ALA A 328 -4.58 20.85 19.55
N TRP A 329 -3.48 21.52 19.91
CA TRP A 329 -2.13 20.98 19.89
C TRP A 329 -1.49 21.00 21.25
N GLN A 330 -0.70 19.97 21.55
CA GLN A 330 0.25 19.99 22.64
C GLN A 330 1.66 19.84 22.05
N SER A 331 2.64 20.58 22.59
CA SER A 331 4.05 20.27 22.36
C SER A 331 4.38 19.01 23.15
N PRO A 332 4.81 17.92 22.52
CA PRO A 332 5.27 16.77 23.26
C PRO A 332 6.57 17.17 23.98
N GLU A 333 6.65 16.92 25.27
CA GLU A 333 7.93 16.81 25.95
C GLU A 333 8.61 15.57 25.38
N LEU A 334 9.70 15.79 24.66
CA LEU A 334 10.51 14.69 24.14
C LEU A 334 11.36 14.14 25.28
N GLU A 335 10.88 13.12 25.96
CA GLU A 335 11.72 12.30 26.82
C GLU A 335 12.84 11.68 25.99
N GLY A 336 14.07 12.06 26.24
CA GLY A 336 15.29 11.37 25.81
C GLY A 336 16.04 11.91 24.58
N ILE A 337 15.65 13.02 23.95
CA ILE A 337 16.47 13.67 22.90
C ILE A 337 16.50 15.18 23.14
N GLY A 338 17.48 15.60 23.97
CA GLY A 338 18.06 16.92 24.10
C GLY A 338 17.12 18.12 24.01
N GLU A 339 17.01 18.80 25.14
CA GLU A 339 16.63 20.19 25.37
C GLU A 339 15.44 20.76 24.57
N ALA A 340 14.38 21.07 25.30
CA ALA A 340 13.33 21.97 24.86
C ALA A 340 13.97 23.31 24.41
N HIS A 341 13.88 23.65 23.12
CA HIS A 341 14.37 24.92 22.66
C HIS A 341 13.54 26.08 23.26
N PRO A 342 14.14 27.04 23.95
CA PRO A 342 13.47 28.27 24.32
C PRO A 342 13.31 29.12 23.07
N GLY A 343 12.10 29.20 22.53
CA GLY A 343 11.81 30.06 21.39
C GLY A 343 10.65 29.59 20.50
N SER A 344 10.07 28.42 20.77
CA SER A 344 8.85 28.04 20.07
C SER A 344 7.72 28.98 20.46
N ALA A 345 7.32 29.86 19.56
CA ALA A 345 6.16 30.71 19.75
C ALA A 345 5.01 29.87 20.29
N HIS A 346 4.55 30.18 21.49
CA HIS A 346 3.41 29.55 22.13
C HIS A 346 2.18 29.81 21.25
N TRP A 347 1.89 28.86 20.38
CA TRP A 347 0.52 28.72 19.92
C TRP A 347 -0.23 28.18 21.13
N GLY A 348 -0.87 29.07 21.86
CA GLY A 348 -1.79 28.69 22.95
C GLY A 348 -2.78 27.66 22.42
N CYS A 349 -3.45 26.91 23.26
CA CYS A 349 -4.34 25.76 23.05
C CYS A 349 -5.32 25.84 21.85
N GLY A 350 -4.88 26.25 20.65
CA GLY A 350 -5.71 26.40 19.45
C GLY A 350 -4.89 26.46 18.19
N GLY A 351 -4.97 25.43 17.36
CA GLY A 351 -4.46 25.46 15.98
C GLY A 351 -5.25 26.47 15.11
N PRO A 352 -4.80 26.74 13.88
CA PRO A 352 -5.52 27.60 12.98
C PRO A 352 -6.91 27.03 12.70
N PRO A 353 -7.95 27.87 12.53
CA PRO A 353 -9.22 27.40 12.03
C PRO A 353 -9.01 26.78 10.64
N CYS A 354 -9.53 25.57 10.44
CA CYS A 354 -9.38 24.83 9.19
C CYS A 354 -10.69 24.11 8.85
N GLY A 355 -11.01 24.01 7.58
CA GLY A 355 -12.19 23.27 7.11
C GLY A 355 -11.91 21.82 6.80
N LEU A 356 -10.65 21.48 6.56
CA LEU A 356 -10.21 20.16 6.17
C LEU A 356 -9.05 19.70 7.05
N VAL A 357 -9.20 18.52 7.65
CA VAL A 357 -8.14 17.84 8.40
C VAL A 357 -7.88 16.49 7.75
N LEU A 358 -6.62 16.20 7.40
CA LEU A 358 -6.22 14.98 6.74
C LEU A 358 -5.19 14.23 7.58
N SER A 359 -5.54 13.01 8.05
CA SER A 359 -4.63 12.16 8.80
C SER A 359 -3.69 11.40 7.86
N SER A 360 -2.39 11.69 7.91
CA SER A 360 -1.33 11.07 7.10
C SER A 360 -0.24 10.45 7.98
N ILE A 361 -0.63 9.75 9.05
CA ILE A 361 0.27 9.20 10.08
C ILE A 361 0.73 7.77 9.79
N GLY A 362 0.39 7.24 8.63
CA GLY A 362 0.83 5.93 8.14
C GLY A 362 -0.31 4.96 7.88
N TYR A 363 0.09 3.80 7.40
CA TYR A 363 -0.81 2.70 7.04
C TYR A 363 -0.62 1.54 8.00
N LYS A 364 -1.54 0.57 7.95
CA LYS A 364 -1.40 -0.73 8.59
C LYS A 364 -1.99 -1.82 7.71
N SER A 365 -1.39 -3.01 7.76
CA SER A 365 -1.99 -4.19 7.17
C SER A 365 -3.10 -4.72 8.08
N ARG A 366 -3.99 -5.51 7.50
CA ARG A 366 -5.04 -6.26 8.23
C ARG A 366 -4.83 -7.75 8.06
N PRO A 367 -5.29 -8.57 9.00
CA PRO A 367 -5.37 -10.00 8.76
C PRO A 367 -6.29 -10.27 7.56
N ILE A 368 -5.88 -11.16 6.66
CA ILE A 368 -6.62 -11.47 5.45
C ILE A 368 -7.48 -12.73 5.62
N ASP A 369 -7.01 -13.68 6.43
CA ASP A 369 -7.60 -15.01 6.59
C ASP A 369 -7.24 -15.55 7.99
N PRO A 370 -8.18 -16.17 8.72
CA PRO A 370 -7.91 -16.71 10.06
C PRO A 370 -6.81 -17.77 10.11
N SER A 371 -6.53 -18.46 8.99
CA SER A 371 -5.45 -19.46 8.89
C SER A 371 -4.06 -18.84 8.73
N VAL A 372 -3.96 -17.52 8.57
CA VAL A 372 -2.71 -16.79 8.41
C VAL A 372 -2.30 -16.14 9.73
N PRO A 373 -1.14 -16.45 10.30
CA PRO A 373 -0.62 -15.73 11.45
C PRO A 373 -0.50 -14.23 11.17
N PHE A 374 -0.92 -13.41 12.13
CA PHE A 374 -0.85 -11.96 12.00
C PHE A 374 -0.51 -11.29 13.34
N ASP A 375 0.43 -10.36 13.33
CA ASP A 375 0.73 -9.53 14.48
C ASP A 375 -0.04 -8.20 14.41
N PRO A 376 -1.09 -8.01 15.23
CA PRO A 376 -1.92 -6.81 15.16
C PRO A 376 -1.20 -5.55 15.69
N LYS A 377 -0.16 -5.69 16.52
CA LYS A 377 0.61 -4.56 17.06
C LYS A 377 1.56 -4.00 16.01
N LEU A 378 2.26 -4.88 15.31
CA LEU A 378 3.18 -4.50 14.24
C LEU A 378 2.45 -4.29 12.90
N GLY A 379 1.25 -4.84 12.73
CA GLY A 379 0.49 -4.80 11.50
C GLY A 379 1.17 -5.57 10.37
N VAL A 380 1.75 -6.74 10.66
CA VAL A 380 2.49 -7.57 9.71
C VAL A 380 2.18 -9.06 9.89
N VAL A 381 2.50 -9.83 8.87
CA VAL A 381 2.56 -11.29 8.97
C VAL A 381 3.92 -11.68 9.56
N PRO A 382 3.97 -12.40 10.71
CA PRO A 382 5.21 -12.87 11.31
C PRO A 382 5.99 -13.76 10.33
N ASN A 383 7.25 -13.44 10.09
CA ASN A 383 8.03 -14.13 9.09
C ASN A 383 9.53 -14.12 9.39
N MET A 384 10.24 -15.07 8.79
CA MET A 384 11.69 -15.13 8.73
C MET A 384 12.13 -15.08 7.27
N GLU A 385 12.73 -13.97 6.85
CA GLU A 385 13.17 -13.71 5.47
C GLU A 385 12.05 -13.87 4.40
N GLY A 386 10.79 -13.74 4.80
CA GLY A 386 9.61 -13.92 3.95
C GLY A 386 8.90 -15.25 4.10
N ARG A 387 9.49 -16.26 4.77
CA ARG A 387 8.78 -17.49 5.18
C ARG A 387 7.86 -17.18 6.35
N VAL A 388 6.58 -17.43 6.22
CA VAL A 388 5.62 -17.23 7.32
C VAL A 388 5.90 -18.26 8.41
N VAL A 389 5.97 -17.81 9.67
CA VAL A 389 6.27 -18.66 10.82
C VAL A 389 5.21 -19.75 10.95
N ASP A 390 5.66 -20.98 11.18
CA ASP A 390 4.84 -22.19 11.41
C ASP A 390 3.88 -22.57 10.27
N VAL A 391 4.03 -21.98 9.07
CA VAL A 391 3.17 -22.30 7.92
C VAL A 391 4.02 -22.61 6.67
N PRO A 392 4.54 -23.84 6.53
CA PRO A 392 5.34 -24.24 5.37
C PRO A 392 4.61 -24.00 4.04
N GLY A 393 5.31 -23.44 3.04
CA GLY A 393 4.75 -23.11 1.73
C GLY A 393 3.98 -21.78 1.68
N LEU A 394 3.88 -21.07 2.81
CA LEU A 394 3.34 -19.71 2.86
C LEU A 394 4.47 -18.70 3.02
N TYR A 395 4.46 -17.68 2.20
CA TYR A 395 5.45 -16.60 2.17
C TYR A 395 4.77 -15.23 2.24
N CYS A 396 5.53 -14.19 2.57
CA CYS A 396 5.05 -12.82 2.49
C CYS A 396 6.11 -11.87 1.92
N SER A 397 5.66 -10.79 1.29
CA SER A 397 6.50 -9.82 0.62
C SER A 397 5.92 -8.40 0.73
N GLY A 398 6.78 -7.39 0.74
CA GLY A 398 6.40 -5.99 0.75
C GLY A 398 5.91 -5.49 2.11
N TRP A 399 4.88 -4.65 2.12
CA TRP A 399 4.43 -3.98 3.35
C TRP A 399 3.78 -4.93 4.37
N VAL A 400 3.10 -5.95 3.92
CA VAL A 400 2.55 -6.97 4.83
C VAL A 400 3.64 -7.78 5.54
N LYS A 401 4.86 -7.85 4.95
CA LYS A 401 6.04 -8.48 5.53
C LYS A 401 6.80 -7.56 6.50
N ARG A 402 7.01 -6.29 6.14
CA ARG A 402 7.96 -5.37 6.79
C ARG A 402 7.30 -4.20 7.52
N GLY A 403 5.99 -4.06 7.39
CA GLY A 403 5.29 -2.82 7.70
C GLY A 403 5.36 -1.79 6.55
N PRO A 404 4.48 -0.77 6.57
CA PRO A 404 4.29 0.20 5.48
C PRO A 404 5.38 1.29 5.47
N THR A 405 6.64 0.89 5.35
CA THR A 405 7.79 1.79 5.36
C THR A 405 8.61 1.68 4.08
N GLY A 406 9.35 2.73 3.77
CA GLY A 406 10.24 2.79 2.62
C GLY A 406 9.55 3.20 1.31
N VAL A 407 10.27 3.04 0.22
CA VAL A 407 9.86 3.42 -1.14
C VAL A 407 9.77 2.18 -2.03
N ILE A 408 9.27 2.33 -3.27
CA ILE A 408 9.10 1.21 -4.20
C ILE A 408 10.41 0.42 -4.43
N THR A 409 11.56 1.09 -4.44
CA THR A 409 12.86 0.41 -4.58
C THR A 409 13.16 -0.54 -3.42
N THR A 410 12.82 -0.16 -2.19
CA THR A 410 12.93 -1.05 -1.03
C THR A 410 11.97 -2.25 -1.14
N THR A 411 10.79 -2.02 -1.68
CA THR A 411 9.83 -3.10 -1.95
C THR A 411 10.34 -4.05 -3.02
N MET A 412 10.96 -3.54 -4.08
CA MET A 412 11.58 -4.35 -5.13
C MET A 412 12.66 -5.30 -4.55
N THR A 413 13.61 -4.75 -3.79
CA THR A 413 14.69 -5.54 -3.17
C THR A 413 14.13 -6.61 -2.24
N ASP A 414 13.14 -6.26 -1.41
CA ASP A 414 12.47 -7.19 -0.50
C ASP A 414 11.74 -8.31 -1.24
N SER A 415 11.05 -7.97 -2.32
CA SER A 415 10.29 -8.93 -3.13
C SER A 415 11.20 -9.90 -3.87
N PHE A 416 12.32 -9.41 -4.38
CA PHE A 416 13.33 -10.27 -5.00
C PHE A 416 13.94 -11.23 -3.98
N LEU A 417 14.23 -10.76 -2.77
CA LEU A 417 14.71 -11.62 -1.70
C LEU A 417 13.68 -12.72 -1.36
N THR A 418 12.42 -12.38 -1.18
CA THR A 418 11.37 -13.39 -0.92
C THR A 418 11.25 -14.38 -2.08
N GLY A 419 11.30 -13.93 -3.33
CA GLY A 419 11.29 -14.80 -4.50
C GLY A 419 12.51 -15.72 -4.57
N GLN A 420 13.70 -15.22 -4.23
CA GLN A 420 14.94 -16.01 -4.15
C GLN A 420 14.83 -17.11 -3.08
N ILE A 421 14.34 -16.77 -1.89
CA ILE A 421 14.14 -17.70 -0.78
C ILE A 421 13.17 -18.81 -1.18
N LEU A 422 12.04 -18.45 -1.81
CA LEU A 422 11.08 -19.44 -2.29
C LEU A 422 11.69 -20.41 -3.30
N LEU A 423 12.50 -19.92 -4.24
CA LEU A 423 13.20 -20.77 -5.21
C LEU A 423 14.27 -21.65 -4.56
N GLN A 424 14.93 -21.21 -3.51
CA GLN A 424 15.85 -22.03 -2.72
C GLN A 424 15.10 -23.17 -2.02
N ASP A 425 13.95 -22.88 -1.39
CA ASP A 425 13.12 -23.89 -0.73
C ASP A 425 12.55 -24.89 -1.73
N LEU A 426 12.16 -24.43 -2.92
CA LEU A 426 11.71 -25.31 -4.00
C LEU A 426 12.84 -26.29 -4.41
N LYS A 427 14.04 -25.77 -4.63
CA LYS A 427 15.21 -26.56 -5.01
C LYS A 427 15.63 -27.55 -3.92
N ALA A 428 15.49 -27.16 -2.66
CA ALA A 428 15.80 -28.01 -1.49
C ALA A 428 14.71 -29.06 -1.19
N GLY A 429 13.58 -29.05 -1.90
CA GLY A 429 12.47 -29.97 -1.66
C GLY A 429 11.68 -29.66 -0.38
N HIS A 430 11.79 -28.48 0.17
CA HIS A 430 11.08 -28.06 1.40
C HIS A 430 9.61 -27.72 1.15
N LEU A 431 9.18 -27.66 -0.11
CA LEU A 431 7.81 -27.30 -0.47
C LEU A 431 6.95 -28.55 -0.70
N PRO A 432 5.65 -28.48 -0.44
CA PRO A 432 4.74 -29.59 -0.64
C PRO A 432 4.78 -30.08 -2.09
N SER A 433 5.01 -31.37 -2.28
CA SER A 433 5.01 -32.05 -3.57
C SER A 433 3.79 -32.95 -3.69
N GLY A 434 3.34 -33.23 -4.92
CA GLY A 434 2.25 -34.13 -5.21
C GLY A 434 1.29 -33.58 -6.28
N PRO A 435 0.50 -34.43 -6.93
CA PRO A 435 -0.48 -34.01 -7.94
C PRO A 435 -1.54 -33.12 -7.27
N ARG A 436 -1.83 -31.99 -7.89
CA ARG A 436 -2.83 -31.02 -7.40
C ARG A 436 -3.76 -30.61 -8.53
N PRO A 437 -5.05 -30.30 -8.23
CA PRO A 437 -6.06 -30.01 -9.26
C PRO A 437 -5.75 -28.82 -10.16
N GLY A 438 -4.93 -27.88 -9.70
CA GLY A 438 -4.48 -26.72 -10.49
C GLY A 438 -5.51 -25.59 -10.60
N SER A 439 -5.23 -24.63 -11.53
CA SER A 439 -6.02 -23.41 -11.71
C SER A 439 -7.47 -23.64 -12.10
N ALA A 440 -7.74 -24.70 -12.85
CA ALA A 440 -9.10 -25.02 -13.28
C ALA A 440 -10.05 -25.26 -12.10
N PHE A 441 -9.53 -25.86 -11.01
CA PHE A 441 -10.34 -26.08 -9.80
C PHE A 441 -10.70 -24.76 -9.09
N ILE A 442 -9.73 -23.85 -8.92
CA ILE A 442 -10.01 -22.55 -8.29
C ILE A 442 -11.01 -21.76 -9.15
N LYS A 443 -10.87 -21.81 -10.48
CA LYS A 443 -11.85 -21.17 -11.38
C LYS A 443 -13.25 -21.74 -11.17
N ALA A 444 -13.41 -23.07 -11.19
CA ALA A 444 -14.70 -23.72 -10.95
C ALA A 444 -15.26 -23.38 -9.55
N LEU A 445 -14.40 -23.26 -8.54
CA LEU A 445 -14.81 -22.85 -7.20
C LEU A 445 -15.34 -21.41 -7.17
N LEU A 446 -14.64 -20.47 -7.82
CA LEU A 446 -15.06 -19.08 -7.94
C LEU A 446 -16.37 -18.97 -8.71
N ASP A 447 -16.49 -19.68 -9.83
CA ASP A 447 -17.72 -19.75 -10.63
C ASP A 447 -18.90 -20.26 -9.79
N SER A 448 -18.70 -21.31 -8.97
CA SER A 448 -19.72 -21.84 -8.07
C SER A 448 -20.17 -20.86 -6.98
N ARG A 449 -19.33 -19.88 -6.66
CA ARG A 449 -19.60 -18.80 -5.70
C ARG A 449 -20.13 -17.53 -6.33
N GLY A 450 -20.36 -17.54 -7.64
CA GLY A 450 -20.81 -16.37 -8.41
C GLY A 450 -19.76 -15.26 -8.51
N VAL A 451 -18.48 -15.59 -8.37
CA VAL A 451 -17.38 -14.65 -8.52
C VAL A 451 -16.83 -14.71 -9.93
N TRP A 452 -16.80 -13.58 -10.62
CA TRP A 452 -16.28 -13.43 -11.98
C TRP A 452 -14.86 -12.86 -11.96
N PRO A 453 -13.83 -13.69 -12.15
CA PRO A 453 -12.46 -13.20 -12.20
C PRO A 453 -12.24 -12.38 -13.49
N VAL A 454 -11.69 -11.19 -13.32
CA VAL A 454 -11.26 -10.32 -14.41
C VAL A 454 -9.84 -10.72 -14.82
N SER A 455 -9.66 -11.13 -16.07
CA SER A 455 -8.35 -11.47 -16.62
C SER A 455 -7.51 -10.23 -16.93
N PHE A 456 -6.22 -10.43 -17.21
CA PHE A 456 -5.37 -9.33 -17.65
C PHE A 456 -5.83 -8.74 -19.00
N SER A 457 -6.28 -9.57 -19.93
CA SER A 457 -6.84 -9.11 -21.21
C SER A 457 -8.15 -8.34 -21.04
N ASP A 458 -8.97 -8.68 -20.04
CA ASP A 458 -10.17 -7.90 -19.73
C ASP A 458 -9.81 -6.54 -19.14
N TRP A 459 -8.81 -6.49 -18.24
CA TRP A 459 -8.28 -5.21 -17.78
C TRP A 459 -7.76 -4.35 -18.94
N GLU A 460 -7.08 -4.91 -19.93
CA GLU A 460 -6.60 -4.16 -21.10
C GLU A 460 -7.76 -3.51 -21.88
N LYS A 461 -8.95 -4.12 -21.92
CA LYS A 461 -10.16 -3.51 -22.50
C LYS A 461 -10.62 -2.30 -21.65
N LEU A 462 -10.64 -2.45 -20.32
CA LEU A 462 -10.97 -1.34 -19.42
C LEU A 462 -9.96 -0.19 -19.54
N ASP A 463 -8.67 -0.51 -19.62
CA ASP A 463 -7.60 0.48 -19.80
C ASP A 463 -7.74 1.23 -21.13
N ALA A 464 -8.09 0.54 -22.21
CA ALA A 464 -8.33 1.15 -23.51
C ALA A 464 -9.55 2.10 -23.48
N GLU A 465 -10.63 1.72 -22.81
CA GLU A 465 -11.82 2.57 -22.62
C GLU A 465 -11.48 3.83 -21.83
N GLU A 466 -10.74 3.70 -20.71
CA GLU A 466 -10.30 4.85 -19.92
C GLU A 466 -9.42 5.82 -20.71
N VAL A 467 -8.51 5.29 -21.54
CA VAL A 467 -7.66 6.09 -22.42
C VAL A 467 -8.51 6.79 -23.47
N SER A 468 -9.47 6.10 -24.09
CA SER A 468 -10.40 6.67 -25.07
C SER A 468 -11.22 7.83 -24.49
N ARG A 469 -11.80 7.63 -23.30
CA ARG A 469 -12.54 8.69 -22.59
C ARG A 469 -11.65 9.89 -22.23
N GLY A 470 -10.43 9.62 -21.78
CA GLY A 470 -9.47 10.67 -21.47
C GLY A 470 -9.08 11.49 -22.70
N GLN A 471 -8.80 10.84 -23.82
CA GLN A 471 -8.46 11.53 -25.08
C GLN A 471 -9.58 12.46 -25.54
N ALA A 472 -10.83 12.05 -25.40
CA ALA A 472 -11.99 12.88 -25.71
C ALA A 472 -12.04 14.17 -24.86
N SER A 473 -11.43 14.17 -23.67
CA SER A 473 -11.36 15.28 -22.72
C SER A 473 -9.99 15.97 -22.67
N GLY A 474 -9.05 15.63 -23.56
CA GLY A 474 -7.68 16.16 -23.55
C GLY A 474 -6.79 15.64 -22.42
N LYS A 475 -7.18 14.57 -21.76
CA LYS A 475 -6.48 13.94 -20.62
C LYS A 475 -5.77 12.64 -21.07
N PRO A 476 -4.76 12.19 -20.34
CA PRO A 476 -4.13 10.89 -20.62
C PRO A 476 -5.09 9.71 -20.48
N ARG A 477 -6.03 9.78 -19.55
CA ARG A 477 -7.13 8.84 -19.31
C ARG A 477 -8.19 9.46 -18.40
N GLU A 478 -9.40 8.96 -18.50
CA GLU A 478 -10.46 9.16 -17.51
C GLU A 478 -10.82 7.82 -16.88
N LYS A 479 -10.59 7.70 -15.56
CA LYS A 479 -10.72 6.42 -14.84
C LYS A 479 -12.17 6.04 -14.65
N LEU A 480 -12.48 4.78 -14.83
CA LEU A 480 -13.77 4.19 -14.47
C LEU A 480 -13.85 4.07 -12.94
N LEU A 481 -14.93 4.58 -12.36
CA LEU A 481 -15.12 4.64 -10.90
C LEU A 481 -16.14 3.61 -10.40
N ASP A 482 -17.03 3.12 -11.26
CA ASP A 482 -18.07 2.18 -10.88
C ASP A 482 -17.70 0.74 -11.27
N PRO A 483 -17.51 -0.17 -10.28
CA PRO A 483 -17.25 -1.58 -10.55
C PRO A 483 -18.33 -2.24 -11.41
N GLN A 484 -19.60 -1.83 -11.26
CA GLN A 484 -20.69 -2.39 -12.06
C GLN A 484 -20.61 -1.95 -13.54
N GLU A 485 -20.19 -0.70 -13.78
CA GLU A 485 -19.91 -0.24 -15.14
C GLU A 485 -18.76 -1.01 -15.76
N MET A 486 -17.67 -1.23 -14.99
CA MET A 486 -16.53 -2.02 -15.47
C MET A 486 -16.95 -3.45 -15.87
N LEU A 487 -17.75 -4.12 -15.03
CA LEU A 487 -18.24 -5.47 -15.33
C LEU A 487 -19.17 -5.49 -16.57
N ARG A 488 -20.07 -4.51 -16.69
CA ARG A 488 -20.93 -4.39 -17.90
C ARG A 488 -20.13 -4.21 -19.19
N LEU A 489 -19.05 -3.43 -19.14
CA LEU A 489 -18.14 -3.26 -20.30
C LEU A 489 -17.42 -4.56 -20.67
N LEU A 490 -17.28 -5.48 -19.73
CA LEU A 490 -16.69 -6.81 -19.94
C LEU A 490 -17.75 -7.88 -20.34
N GLY A 491 -19.03 -7.51 -20.39
CA GLY A 491 -20.13 -8.42 -20.77
C GLY A 491 -20.73 -9.20 -19.59
N HIS A 492 -20.60 -8.68 -18.36
CA HIS A 492 -21.12 -9.27 -17.11
C HIS A 492 -22.14 -8.39 -16.42
#